data_096e8cbb8250beedf0261d82257f38de
#
_entry.id   096e8cbb8250beedf0261d82257f38de
#
_cell.length_a   1.000
_cell.length_b   1.000
_cell.length_c   1.000
_cell.angle_alpha   90.00
_cell.angle_beta   90.00
_cell.angle_gamma   90.00
#
_symmetry.space_group_name_H-M   'P 1'
#
loop_
_entity.id
_entity.type
_entity.pdbx_description
1 polymer ?
#
loop_
_entity_poly.entity_id
_entity_poly.type
_entity_poly.pdbx_seq_one_letter_code
_entity_poly.pdbx_strand_id
1 'polypeptide(L)'
;MQNIKVLIVDDSAFIRKMLRDLLEIDSSIQVVAAVKNGKEAIEYIQSNPVDVITLDVEMPVMDGIETLKEIMRVKPTPVVMLSSLTKEGAEMTFKALDLGAVNFLAKPTNIFKISSSTDIQDNIIDKVKEASHLFNIYFYFKSDMIEEIK
;
A
#
# COMPACT_ATOMS: atom_id res chain seq x y z
N MET A 1 -0.49 -19.77 -11.33
CA MET A 1 -0.02 -18.40 -11.04
C MET A 1 -0.42 -17.98 -9.66
N GLN A 2 0.53 -17.48 -8.90
CA GLN A 2 0.23 -16.97 -7.56
C GLN A 2 -0.36 -15.57 -7.68
N ASN A 3 -1.45 -15.33 -6.95
CA ASN A 3 -2.07 -14.02 -6.91
C ASN A 3 -1.25 -13.07 -6.02
N ILE A 4 -1.27 -11.79 -6.35
CA ILE A 4 -0.70 -10.74 -5.51
C ILE A 4 -1.65 -10.54 -4.33
N LYS A 5 -1.18 -10.81 -3.12
CA LYS A 5 -1.98 -10.69 -1.90
C LYS A 5 -1.87 -9.27 -1.37
N VAL A 6 -2.99 -8.56 -1.34
CA VAL A 6 -3.03 -7.16 -0.94
C VAL A 6 -3.75 -6.99 0.39
N LEU A 7 -3.13 -6.24 1.29
CA LEU A 7 -3.75 -5.77 2.53
C LEU A 7 -4.11 -4.30 2.36
N ILE A 8 -5.37 -3.95 2.60
CA ILE A 8 -5.84 -2.56 2.55
C ILE A 8 -5.88 -2.02 3.97
N VAL A 9 -5.28 -0.85 4.20
CA VAL A 9 -5.26 -0.17 5.50
C VAL A 9 -5.81 1.24 5.32
N ASP A 10 -7.02 1.49 5.80
CA ASP A 10 -7.69 2.78 5.69
C ASP A 10 -8.77 2.87 6.75
N ASP A 11 -8.92 4.02 7.40
CA ASP A 11 -9.92 4.20 8.44
C ASP A 11 -11.36 4.35 7.89
N SER A 12 -11.50 4.63 6.59
CA SER A 12 -12.79 4.79 5.94
C SER A 12 -13.31 3.45 5.40
N ALA A 13 -14.45 3.01 5.91
CA ALA A 13 -15.10 1.79 5.42
C ALA A 13 -15.47 1.90 3.93
N PHE A 14 -15.86 3.11 3.50
CA PHE A 14 -16.19 3.36 2.09
C PHE A 14 -14.96 3.18 1.21
N ILE A 15 -13.83 3.75 1.59
CA ILE A 15 -12.58 3.63 0.81
C ILE A 15 -12.10 2.17 0.79
N ARG A 16 -12.16 1.46 1.93
CA ARG A 16 -11.76 0.05 1.98
C ARG A 16 -12.57 -0.80 0.98
N LYS A 17 -13.90 -0.60 0.97
CA LYS A 17 -14.76 -1.36 0.05
C LYS A 17 -14.48 -0.99 -1.41
N MET A 18 -14.32 0.29 -1.69
CA MET A 18 -14.04 0.78 -3.04
C MET A 18 -12.72 0.23 -3.57
N LEU A 19 -11.66 0.28 -2.76
CA LEU A 19 -10.36 -0.25 -3.15
C LEU A 19 -10.40 -1.75 -3.39
N ARG A 20 -11.12 -2.48 -2.56
CA ARG A 20 -11.30 -3.93 -2.76
C ARG A 20 -11.97 -4.19 -4.10
N ASP A 21 -13.07 -3.50 -4.37
CA ASP A 21 -13.82 -3.70 -5.61
C ASP A 21 -12.99 -3.36 -6.85
N LEU A 22 -12.21 -2.27 -6.80
CA LEU A 22 -11.35 -1.86 -7.90
C LEU A 22 -10.19 -2.84 -8.13
N LEU A 23 -9.54 -3.27 -7.06
CA LEU A 23 -8.39 -4.16 -7.17
C LEU A 23 -8.77 -5.55 -7.63
N GLU A 24 -9.89 -6.08 -7.15
CA GLU A 24 -10.31 -7.45 -7.47
C GLU A 24 -10.89 -7.59 -8.89
N ILE A 25 -11.02 -6.50 -9.64
CA ILE A 25 -11.32 -6.59 -11.07
C ILE A 25 -10.18 -7.29 -11.81
N ASP A 26 -8.95 -7.12 -11.36
CA ASP A 26 -7.81 -7.83 -11.92
C ASP A 26 -7.68 -9.20 -11.25
N SER A 27 -7.76 -10.26 -12.06
CA SER A 27 -7.75 -11.62 -11.54
C SER A 27 -6.42 -12.03 -10.90
N SER A 28 -5.35 -11.28 -11.12
CA SER A 28 -4.04 -11.55 -10.50
C SER A 28 -3.91 -10.93 -9.11
N ILE A 29 -4.90 -10.18 -8.65
CA ILE A 29 -4.89 -9.52 -7.34
C ILE A 29 -5.96 -10.14 -6.44
N GLN A 30 -5.56 -10.49 -5.22
CA GLN A 30 -6.46 -10.97 -4.19
C GLN A 30 -6.34 -10.06 -2.97
N VAL A 31 -7.44 -9.40 -2.56
CA VAL A 31 -7.47 -8.63 -1.33
C VAL A 31 -7.68 -9.59 -0.17
N VAL A 32 -6.63 -9.85 0.59
CA VAL A 32 -6.67 -10.84 1.67
C VAL A 32 -7.31 -10.30 2.93
N ALA A 33 -7.23 -8.99 3.15
CA ALA A 33 -7.90 -8.33 4.28
C ALA A 33 -7.96 -6.83 4.04
N ALA A 34 -8.89 -6.18 4.75
CA ALA A 34 -9.00 -4.73 4.76
C ALA A 34 -9.22 -4.32 6.21
N VAL A 35 -8.27 -3.57 6.76
CA VAL A 35 -8.26 -3.20 8.18
C VAL A 35 -8.36 -1.69 8.34
N LYS A 36 -8.76 -1.24 9.53
CA LYS A 36 -9.15 0.15 9.74
C LYS A 36 -8.07 1.01 10.39
N ASN A 37 -6.97 0.42 10.87
CA ASN A 37 -5.90 1.18 11.49
C ASN A 37 -4.56 0.45 11.39
N GLY A 38 -3.49 1.16 11.77
CA GLY A 38 -2.14 0.63 11.70
C GLY A 38 -1.88 -0.54 12.62
N LYS A 39 -2.49 -0.54 13.81
CA LYS A 39 -2.33 -1.63 14.77
C LYS A 39 -2.85 -2.95 14.20
N GLU A 40 -4.04 -2.92 13.62
CA GLU A 40 -4.61 -4.10 12.97
C GLU A 40 -3.75 -4.57 11.79
N ALA A 41 -3.16 -3.62 11.05
CA ALA A 41 -2.28 -3.96 9.95
C ALA A 41 -1.04 -4.71 10.43
N ILE A 42 -0.40 -4.22 11.49
CA ILE A 42 0.80 -4.86 12.04
C ILE A 42 0.46 -6.27 12.57
N GLU A 43 -0.65 -6.41 13.28
CA GLU A 43 -1.10 -7.72 13.77
C GLU A 43 -1.31 -8.69 12.61
N TYR A 44 -1.92 -8.22 11.53
CA TYR A 44 -2.24 -9.06 10.38
C TYR A 44 -0.97 -9.57 9.68
N ILE A 45 -0.03 -8.69 9.40
CA ILE A 45 1.17 -9.08 8.64
C ILE A 45 2.09 -10.01 9.41
N GLN A 46 2.03 -10.01 10.74
CA GLN A 46 2.84 -10.90 11.56
C GLN A 46 2.44 -12.35 11.42
N SER A 47 1.17 -12.61 11.11
CA SER A 47 0.62 -13.97 11.06
C SER A 47 0.15 -14.41 9.69
N ASN A 48 0.14 -13.52 8.70
CA ASN A 48 -0.42 -13.81 7.39
C ASN A 48 0.48 -13.28 6.27
N PRO A 49 0.61 -14.02 5.16
CA PRO A 49 1.40 -13.54 4.04
C PRO A 49 0.70 -12.38 3.31
N VAL A 50 1.46 -11.34 3.02
CA VAL A 50 0.99 -10.16 2.29
C VAL A 50 2.09 -9.74 1.31
N ASP A 51 1.72 -9.48 0.07
CA ASP A 51 2.67 -9.07 -0.97
C ASP A 51 2.77 -7.56 -1.13
N VAL A 52 1.65 -6.85 -0.94
CA VAL A 52 1.59 -5.38 -1.06
C VAL A 52 0.57 -4.86 -0.06
N ILE A 53 0.89 -3.73 0.55
CA ILE A 53 -0.02 -3.01 1.46
C ILE A 53 -0.39 -1.68 0.81
N THR A 54 -1.69 -1.36 0.72
CA THR A 54 -2.13 -0.01 0.43
C THR A 54 -2.40 0.67 1.77
N LEU A 55 -1.78 1.81 2.01
CA LEU A 55 -1.74 2.44 3.33
C LEU A 55 -2.16 3.90 3.26
N ASP A 56 -3.23 4.23 3.96
CA ASP A 56 -3.68 5.61 4.11
C ASP A 56 -2.65 6.42 4.91
N VAL A 57 -2.28 7.58 4.39
CA VAL A 57 -1.32 8.48 5.06
C VAL A 57 -1.93 9.06 6.34
N GLU A 58 -3.19 9.43 6.29
CA GLU A 58 -3.87 10.11 7.39
C GLU A 58 -4.86 9.18 8.10
N MET A 59 -4.49 8.70 9.29
CA MET A 59 -5.35 7.84 10.11
C MET A 59 -5.27 8.28 11.58
N PRO A 60 -6.35 8.09 12.35
CA PRO A 60 -6.32 8.37 13.80
C PRO A 60 -5.52 7.31 14.54
N VAL A 61 -5.04 7.62 15.72
CA VAL A 61 -4.31 6.79 16.68
C VAL A 61 -2.88 6.47 16.21
N MET A 62 -2.73 5.76 15.13
CA MET A 62 -1.42 5.48 14.51
C MET A 62 -1.51 5.90 13.05
N ASP A 63 -0.83 6.99 12.69
CA ASP A 63 -0.89 7.52 11.33
C ASP A 63 -0.12 6.64 10.34
N GLY A 64 -0.23 6.97 9.05
CA GLY A 64 0.40 6.18 8.01
C GLY A 64 1.93 6.14 8.12
N ILE A 65 2.56 7.21 8.57
CA ILE A 65 4.02 7.26 8.74
C ILE A 65 4.47 6.31 9.85
N GLU A 66 3.80 6.35 11.00
CA GLU A 66 4.11 5.46 12.11
C GLU A 66 3.88 4.00 11.73
N THR A 67 2.79 3.74 11.01
CA THR A 67 2.47 2.38 10.54
C THR A 67 3.55 1.89 9.57
N LEU A 68 3.96 2.74 8.63
CA LEU A 68 5.01 2.41 7.67
C LEU A 68 6.32 2.05 8.38
N LYS A 69 6.72 2.84 9.37
CA LYS A 69 7.94 2.55 10.14
C LYS A 69 7.87 1.18 10.82
N GLU A 70 6.72 0.85 11.41
CA GLU A 70 6.53 -0.44 12.06
C GLU A 70 6.53 -1.59 11.06
N ILE A 71 5.89 -1.42 9.90
CA ILE A 71 5.92 -2.43 8.84
C ILE A 71 7.36 -2.74 8.44
N MET A 72 8.16 -1.69 8.21
CA MET A 72 9.54 -1.86 7.78
C MET A 72 10.43 -2.46 8.87
N ARG A 73 10.09 -2.25 10.15
CA ARG A 73 10.80 -2.84 11.28
C ARG A 73 10.44 -4.30 11.51
N VAL A 74 9.14 -4.61 11.48
CA VAL A 74 8.62 -5.94 11.88
C VAL A 74 8.69 -6.93 10.72
N LYS A 75 8.22 -6.53 9.55
CA LYS A 75 8.18 -7.39 8.38
C LYS A 75 8.13 -6.52 7.13
N PRO A 76 9.30 -6.11 6.61
CA PRO A 76 9.34 -5.24 5.42
C PRO A 76 8.49 -5.79 4.28
N THR A 77 7.53 -4.99 3.86
CA THR A 77 6.56 -5.34 2.83
C THR A 77 6.37 -4.13 1.92
N PRO A 78 6.19 -4.32 0.60
CA PRO A 78 5.94 -3.20 -0.31
C PRO A 78 4.70 -2.41 0.10
N VAL A 79 4.83 -1.08 0.18
CA VAL A 79 3.73 -0.20 0.58
C VAL A 79 3.46 0.84 -0.50
N VAL A 80 2.19 0.93 -0.89
CA VAL A 80 1.67 1.99 -1.75
C VAL A 80 0.91 2.97 -0.86
N MET A 81 1.39 4.22 -0.77
CA MET A 81 0.73 5.23 0.06
C MET A 81 -0.48 5.81 -0.65
N LEU A 82 -1.56 6.01 0.09
CA LEU A 82 -2.75 6.71 -0.41
C LEU A 82 -2.88 8.02 0.34
N SER A 83 -2.84 9.13 -0.37
CA SER A 83 -2.86 10.45 0.26
C SER A 83 -3.99 11.32 -0.25
N SER A 84 -4.50 12.20 0.62
CA SER A 84 -5.43 13.24 0.23
C SER A 84 -4.69 14.29 -0.62
N LEU A 85 -5.47 15.09 -1.38
CA LEU A 85 -4.93 16.16 -2.22
C LEU A 85 -4.68 17.45 -1.41
N THR A 86 -4.31 17.32 -0.14
CA THR A 86 -3.95 18.45 0.71
C THR A 86 -2.45 18.65 0.73
N LYS A 87 -2.02 19.84 1.14
CA LYS A 87 -0.60 20.12 1.29
C LYS A 87 0.05 19.22 2.35
N GLU A 88 -0.65 19.01 3.46
CA GLU A 88 -0.17 18.11 4.53
C GLU A 88 -0.05 16.67 4.04
N GLY A 89 -1.03 16.22 3.26
CA GLY A 89 -1.00 14.88 2.67
C GLY A 89 0.20 14.69 1.73
N ALA A 90 0.52 15.71 0.93
CA ALA A 90 1.68 15.67 0.03
C ALA A 90 2.99 15.59 0.83
N GLU A 91 3.13 16.40 1.88
CA GLU A 91 4.33 16.41 2.71
C GLU A 91 4.54 15.05 3.39
N MET A 92 3.47 14.45 3.92
CA MET A 92 3.53 13.13 4.54
C MET A 92 3.89 12.05 3.52
N THR A 93 3.39 12.18 2.29
CA THR A 93 3.70 11.24 1.22
C THR A 93 5.18 11.25 0.87
N PHE A 94 5.78 12.43 0.72
CA PHE A 94 7.21 12.54 0.46
C PHE A 94 8.04 11.93 1.59
N LYS A 95 7.63 12.18 2.84
CA LYS A 95 8.28 11.57 3.99
C LYS A 95 8.17 10.05 3.96
N ALA A 96 7.01 9.51 3.58
CA ALA A 96 6.81 8.07 3.47
C ALA A 96 7.72 7.45 2.40
N LEU A 97 7.89 8.11 1.26
CA LEU A 97 8.78 7.63 0.22
C LEU A 97 10.23 7.55 0.73
N ASP A 98 10.67 8.55 1.50
CA ASP A 98 11.99 8.53 2.13
C ASP A 98 12.15 7.39 3.13
N LEU A 99 11.06 6.96 3.75
CA LEU A 99 11.06 5.88 4.75
C LEU A 99 10.87 4.49 4.15
N GLY A 100 10.73 4.39 2.84
CA GLY A 100 10.71 3.10 2.15
C GLY A 100 9.42 2.72 1.44
N ALA A 101 8.40 3.58 1.43
CA ALA A 101 7.22 3.33 0.59
C ALA A 101 7.65 3.30 -0.88
N VAL A 102 7.06 2.41 -1.66
CA VAL A 102 7.47 2.20 -3.05
C VAL A 102 6.92 3.29 -3.96
N ASN A 103 5.66 3.62 -3.82
CA ASN A 103 4.99 4.64 -4.62
C ASN A 103 3.77 5.18 -3.88
N PHE A 104 3.02 6.02 -4.55
CA PHE A 104 1.85 6.65 -3.94
C PHE A 104 0.75 6.88 -4.98
N LEU A 105 -0.46 7.11 -4.49
CA LEU A 105 -1.63 7.40 -5.29
C LEU A 105 -2.51 8.38 -4.53
N ALA A 106 -3.11 9.33 -5.25
CA ALA A 106 -4.09 10.24 -4.65
C ALA A 106 -5.37 9.48 -4.34
N LYS A 107 -5.94 9.68 -3.15
CA LYS A 107 -7.22 9.08 -2.78
C LYS A 107 -8.32 9.56 -3.71
N PRO A 108 -9.19 8.68 -4.18
CA PRO A 108 -10.38 9.13 -4.89
C PRO A 108 -11.33 9.78 -3.89
N THR A 109 -11.43 11.11 -3.96
CA THR A 109 -12.22 11.90 -3.01
C THR A 109 -13.59 12.29 -3.53
N ASN A 110 -13.86 12.04 -4.82
CA ASN A 110 -15.11 12.45 -5.46
C ASN A 110 -15.80 11.23 -6.07
N ILE A 111 -16.94 10.86 -5.47
CA ILE A 111 -17.76 9.72 -5.91
C ILE A 111 -18.15 9.84 -7.39
N PHE A 112 -18.38 11.05 -7.87
CA PHE A 112 -18.78 11.27 -9.27
C PHE A 112 -17.64 11.02 -10.26
N LYS A 113 -16.40 11.16 -9.82
CA LYS A 113 -15.24 10.83 -10.65
C LYS A 113 -14.94 9.34 -10.66
N ILE A 114 -15.34 8.61 -9.64
CA ILE A 114 -15.11 7.18 -9.55
C ILE A 114 -15.90 6.43 -10.63
N SER A 115 -17.13 6.86 -10.91
CA SER A 115 -18.00 6.21 -11.88
C SER A 115 -17.58 6.42 -13.34
N SER A 116 -16.66 7.34 -13.61
CA SER A 116 -16.24 7.68 -14.97
C SER A 116 -14.83 7.18 -15.30
N SER A 117 -14.13 6.45 -14.40
CA SER A 117 -12.72 6.30 -14.63
C SER A 117 -12.21 4.88 -14.52
N THR A 118 -12.17 4.23 -15.65
CA THR A 118 -11.18 3.20 -15.96
C THR A 118 -9.77 3.71 -15.58
N ASP A 119 -9.51 4.99 -15.63
CA ASP A 119 -8.20 5.57 -15.31
C ASP A 119 -7.78 5.39 -13.86
N ILE A 120 -8.69 5.60 -12.89
CA ILE A 120 -8.40 5.40 -11.48
C ILE A 120 -8.19 3.92 -11.19
N GLN A 121 -9.04 3.07 -11.74
CA GLN A 121 -8.93 1.62 -11.61
C GLN A 121 -7.60 1.12 -12.14
N ASP A 122 -7.26 1.47 -13.37
CA ASP A 122 -6.02 1.04 -14.01
C ASP A 122 -4.81 1.56 -13.24
N ASN A 123 -4.88 2.79 -12.74
CA ASN A 123 -3.79 3.41 -12.00
C ASN A 123 -3.50 2.69 -10.68
N ILE A 124 -4.53 2.34 -9.90
CA ILE A 124 -4.30 1.62 -8.62
C ILE A 124 -3.80 0.20 -8.87
N ILE A 125 -4.34 -0.48 -9.87
CA ILE A 125 -3.90 -1.83 -10.23
C ILE A 125 -2.43 -1.80 -10.66
N ASP A 126 -2.06 -0.86 -11.53
CA ASP A 126 -0.68 -0.72 -12.01
C ASP A 126 0.28 -0.39 -10.86
N LYS A 127 -0.12 0.49 -9.95
CA LYS A 127 0.71 0.85 -8.79
C LYS A 127 0.96 -0.34 -7.86
N VAL A 128 -0.06 -1.15 -7.63
CA VAL A 128 0.07 -2.35 -6.80
C VAL A 128 0.99 -3.38 -7.46
N LYS A 129 0.83 -3.61 -8.75
CA LYS A 129 1.68 -4.55 -9.50
C LYS A 129 3.13 -4.06 -9.53
N GLU A 130 3.33 -2.77 -9.77
CA GLU A 130 4.64 -2.14 -9.77
C GLU A 130 5.33 -2.30 -8.41
N ALA A 131 4.59 -2.03 -7.33
CA ALA A 131 5.14 -2.14 -5.98
C ALA A 131 5.60 -3.57 -5.68
N SER A 132 4.79 -4.56 -6.02
CA SER A 132 5.15 -5.96 -5.83
C SER A 132 6.43 -6.32 -6.58
N HIS A 133 6.54 -5.89 -7.84
CA HIS A 133 7.67 -6.23 -8.69
C HIS A 133 8.96 -5.51 -8.27
N LEU A 134 8.91 -4.19 -8.08
CA LEU A 134 10.08 -3.38 -7.75
C LEU A 134 10.66 -3.72 -6.38
N PHE A 135 9.80 -4.01 -5.41
CA PHE A 135 10.23 -4.37 -4.07
C PHE A 135 11.04 -5.66 -4.08
N ASN A 136 10.59 -6.66 -4.84
CA ASN A 136 11.28 -7.94 -4.96
C ASN A 136 12.66 -7.76 -5.61
N ILE A 137 12.75 -6.93 -6.65
CA ILE A 137 14.03 -6.61 -7.31
C ILE A 137 14.98 -5.92 -6.33
N TYR A 138 14.48 -4.93 -5.59
CA TYR A 138 15.27 -4.17 -4.62
C TYR A 138 15.88 -5.10 -3.56
N PHE A 139 15.07 -5.98 -2.98
CA PHE A 139 15.57 -6.91 -1.97
C PHE A 139 16.57 -7.92 -2.54
N TYR A 140 16.36 -8.37 -3.75
CA TYR A 140 17.30 -9.25 -4.42
C TYR A 140 18.67 -8.58 -4.57
N PHE A 141 18.73 -7.38 -5.11
CA PHE A 141 19.99 -6.65 -5.27
C PHE A 141 20.65 -6.33 -3.94
N LYS A 142 19.87 -5.97 -2.95
CA LYS A 142 20.42 -5.65 -1.62
C LYS A 142 21.09 -6.88 -0.99
N SER A 143 20.47 -8.05 -1.12
CA SER A 143 21.04 -9.29 -0.62
C SER A 143 22.35 -9.65 -1.34
N ASP A 144 22.38 -9.51 -2.66
CA ASP A 144 23.60 -9.76 -3.45
C ASP A 144 24.72 -8.81 -3.07
N MET A 145 24.43 -7.53 -2.88
CA MET A 145 25.44 -6.57 -2.46
C MET A 145 26.02 -6.89 -1.09
N ILE A 146 25.19 -7.34 -0.16
CA ILE A 146 25.66 -7.74 1.18
C ILE A 146 26.56 -8.95 1.09
N GLU A 147 26.22 -9.92 0.25
CA GLU A 147 27.05 -11.12 0.05
C GLU A 147 28.43 -10.77 -0.53
N GLU A 148 28.50 -9.84 -1.49
CA GLU A 148 29.75 -9.41 -2.09
C GLU A 148 30.65 -8.66 -1.10
N ILE A 149 30.07 -7.94 -0.15
CA ILE A 149 30.82 -7.16 0.84
C ILE A 149 31.41 -8.07 1.93
N LYS A 150 30.81 -9.22 2.16
CA LYS A 150 31.35 -10.21 3.11
C LYS A 150 32.53 -10.94 2.51
#